data_1708cfa29751feca4b6c46e9c9659813
#
_entry.id   1708cfa29751feca4b6c46e9c9659813
#
_cell.length_a   1.000
_cell.length_b   1.000
_cell.length_c   1.000
_cell.angle_alpha   90.00
_cell.angle_beta   90.00
_cell.angle_gamma   90.00
#
_symmetry.space_group_name_H-M   'P 1'
#
loop_
_entity.id
_entity.type
_entity.pdbx_description
1 polymer ?
#
loop_
_entity_poly.entity_id
_entity_poly.type
_entity_poly.pdbx_seq_one_letter_code
_entity_poly.pdbx_strand_id
1 'polypeptide(L)'
;MSDDGERSRFVLDLPDPDAALALAGEAESTLHRLEALTGAATVLRGLQLVITGRPTQIERAAAVVELVRPIWQEGQSVTPVDLQTALGALNTGRGDDHAAMNDQVLARSQTGNMLRPRTLRQKKYVDAMERHDLTFALGPAGTGKTFLATVLAVRMLTERKVERLILTRPAVEAGERLGFLPGDLQQKVDPYLRPLYDALHSLLGPEKTGVLLEKGVIEVAPLAYMRGRTLSDAFVILDEAQNTTPAQMRMVLTRLGERSRMVVTGDITQVDLPSSQLCGLVEASDVLEGVEGVAVCRLTAADVVRHPLVQRVVEAYARRDERKTPKIQRR
;
A
#
# COMPACT_ATOMS: atom_id res chain seq x y z
N MET A 1 1.27 -19.48 48.03
CA MET A 1 0.46 -18.25 48.03
C MET A 1 0.15 -17.96 46.59
N SER A 2 -1.06 -18.30 46.19
CA SER A 2 -1.60 -18.15 44.82
C SER A 2 -1.84 -16.66 44.61
N ASP A 3 -1.08 -16.06 43.72
CA ASP A 3 -1.36 -14.72 43.20
C ASP A 3 -2.52 -14.85 42.20
N ASP A 4 -3.73 -14.93 42.72
CA ASP A 4 -4.98 -14.79 41.96
C ASP A 4 -5.14 -13.29 41.63
N GLY A 5 -4.32 -12.83 40.65
CA GLY A 5 -4.38 -11.47 40.17
C GLY A 5 -5.81 -11.17 39.70
N GLU A 6 -6.43 -10.26 40.41
CA GLU A 6 -7.76 -9.72 40.20
C GLU A 6 -7.99 -9.47 38.69
N ARG A 7 -8.80 -10.32 38.04
CA ARG A 7 -9.16 -10.14 36.66
C ARG A 7 -10.09 -8.95 36.55
N SER A 8 -9.52 -7.82 36.15
CA SER A 8 -10.27 -6.61 35.90
C SER A 8 -11.09 -6.75 34.60
N ARG A 9 -12.11 -5.94 34.48
CA ARG A 9 -13.01 -5.93 33.32
C ARG A 9 -13.13 -4.49 32.80
N PHE A 10 -13.02 -4.32 31.49
CA PHE A 10 -13.34 -3.08 30.77
C PHE A 10 -14.47 -3.35 29.79
N VAL A 11 -15.41 -2.43 29.64
CA VAL A 11 -16.55 -2.54 28.72
C VAL A 11 -16.58 -1.29 27.85
N LEU A 12 -16.65 -1.46 26.55
CA LEU A 12 -16.82 -0.40 25.58
C LEU A 12 -18.14 -0.60 24.85
N ASP A 13 -19.02 0.40 24.91
CA ASP A 13 -20.26 0.42 24.14
C ASP A 13 -19.97 0.87 22.70
N LEU A 14 -20.46 0.10 21.73
CA LEU A 14 -20.34 0.37 20.31
C LEU A 14 -21.63 1.04 19.81
N PRO A 15 -21.55 1.99 18.86
CA PRO A 15 -22.68 2.83 18.48
C PRO A 15 -23.80 2.06 17.75
N ASP A 16 -23.43 1.08 16.95
CA ASP A 16 -24.34 0.35 16.07
C ASP A 16 -23.78 -1.03 15.69
N PRO A 17 -24.59 -1.90 15.03
CA PRO A 17 -24.16 -3.23 14.60
C PRO A 17 -23.04 -3.21 13.55
N ASP A 18 -22.98 -2.19 12.68
CA ASP A 18 -21.97 -2.09 11.63
C ASP A 18 -20.59 -1.85 12.24
N ALA A 19 -20.50 -0.97 13.24
CA ALA A 19 -19.29 -0.76 14.03
C ALA A 19 -18.85 -2.03 14.77
N ALA A 20 -19.82 -2.79 15.34
CA ALA A 20 -19.53 -4.03 16.03
C ALA A 20 -18.96 -5.10 15.08
N LEU A 21 -19.56 -5.27 13.90
CA LEU A 21 -19.07 -6.19 12.86
C LEU A 21 -17.71 -5.75 12.30
N ALA A 22 -17.53 -4.45 12.07
CA ALA A 22 -16.29 -3.88 11.58
C ALA A 22 -15.11 -4.12 12.55
N LEU A 23 -15.36 -4.02 13.86
CA LEU A 23 -14.39 -4.27 14.90
C LEU A 23 -14.12 -5.76 15.11
N ALA A 24 -15.17 -6.61 15.13
CA ALA A 24 -15.02 -8.04 15.37
C ALA A 24 -14.33 -8.76 14.21
N GLY A 25 -14.60 -8.32 12.97
CA GLY A 25 -14.16 -9.00 11.75
C GLY A 25 -14.92 -10.30 11.49
N GLU A 26 -14.66 -10.91 10.35
CA GLU A 26 -15.28 -12.18 9.97
C GLU A 26 -14.91 -13.28 10.98
N ALA A 27 -15.93 -13.96 11.52
CA ALA A 27 -15.78 -14.98 12.56
C ALA A 27 -14.91 -14.53 13.76
N GLU A 28 -15.07 -13.28 14.17
CA GLU A 28 -14.32 -12.65 15.29
C GLU A 28 -12.78 -12.65 15.11
N SER A 29 -12.32 -12.77 13.88
CA SER A 29 -10.89 -12.90 13.57
C SER A 29 -10.05 -11.71 14.06
N THR A 30 -10.63 -10.52 14.08
CA THR A 30 -9.97 -9.31 14.59
C THR A 30 -9.84 -9.34 16.11
N LEU A 31 -10.89 -9.81 16.82
CA LEU A 31 -10.85 -9.98 18.27
C LEU A 31 -9.80 -11.02 18.68
N HIS A 32 -9.80 -12.19 18.05
CA HIS A 32 -8.75 -13.20 18.27
C HIS A 32 -7.33 -12.66 18.02
N ARG A 33 -7.18 -11.79 17.01
CA ARG A 33 -5.88 -11.15 16.76
C ARG A 33 -5.52 -10.16 17.84
N LEU A 34 -6.48 -9.38 18.33
CA LEU A 34 -6.29 -8.44 19.44
C LEU A 34 -5.85 -9.19 20.71
N GLU A 35 -6.51 -10.32 21.03
CA GLU A 35 -6.13 -11.21 22.13
C GLU A 35 -4.68 -11.70 22.00
N ALA A 36 -4.31 -12.21 20.83
CA ALA A 36 -2.94 -12.68 20.57
C ALA A 36 -1.87 -11.58 20.71
N LEU A 37 -2.22 -10.33 20.39
CA LEU A 37 -1.32 -9.19 20.45
C LEU A 37 -1.17 -8.59 21.86
N THR A 38 -2.23 -8.63 22.69
CA THR A 38 -2.30 -7.92 23.96
C THR A 38 -2.28 -8.85 25.17
N GLY A 39 -2.68 -10.10 24.97
CA GLY A 39 -2.86 -11.10 26.03
C GLY A 39 -4.15 -10.92 26.84
N ALA A 40 -5.00 -9.92 26.52
CA ALA A 40 -6.32 -9.76 27.10
C ALA A 40 -7.34 -10.63 26.36
N ALA A 41 -8.29 -11.22 27.07
CA ALA A 41 -9.44 -11.90 26.43
C ALA A 41 -10.49 -10.86 26.01
N THR A 42 -11.05 -11.01 24.80
CA THR A 42 -12.03 -10.08 24.24
C THR A 42 -13.27 -10.81 23.75
N VAL A 43 -14.44 -10.31 24.10
CA VAL A 43 -15.73 -10.91 23.71
C VAL A 43 -16.70 -9.80 23.31
N LEU A 44 -17.37 -9.98 22.16
CA LEU A 44 -18.46 -9.13 21.75
C LEU A 44 -19.80 -9.68 22.27
N ARG A 45 -20.56 -8.87 23.01
CA ARG A 45 -21.90 -9.20 23.52
C ARG A 45 -22.89 -8.14 23.06
N GLY A 46 -23.61 -8.42 21.98
CA GLY A 46 -24.45 -7.42 21.33
C GLY A 46 -23.62 -6.24 20.86
N LEU A 47 -23.85 -5.05 21.39
CA LEU A 47 -23.09 -3.84 21.08
C LEU A 47 -22.02 -3.52 22.15
N GLN A 48 -21.66 -4.50 22.98
CA GLN A 48 -20.62 -4.29 24.02
C GLN A 48 -19.39 -5.13 23.74
N LEU A 49 -18.24 -4.47 23.57
CA LEU A 49 -16.95 -5.13 23.63
C LEU A 49 -16.51 -5.26 25.09
N VAL A 50 -16.35 -6.48 25.54
CA VAL A 50 -15.86 -6.79 26.90
C VAL A 50 -14.41 -7.26 26.82
N ILE A 51 -13.51 -6.56 27.50
CA ILE A 51 -12.09 -6.89 27.61
C ILE A 51 -11.79 -7.33 29.04
N THR A 52 -11.19 -8.50 29.21
CA THR A 52 -10.85 -9.08 30.53
C THR A 52 -9.40 -9.55 30.56
N GLY A 53 -8.74 -9.38 31.70
CA GLY A 53 -7.34 -9.76 31.86
C GLY A 53 -6.66 -9.06 33.02
N ARG A 54 -5.33 -9.01 33.02
CA ARG A 54 -4.56 -8.19 33.92
C ARG A 54 -4.72 -6.69 33.59
N PRO A 55 -4.64 -5.77 34.54
CA PRO A 55 -4.81 -4.33 34.29
C PRO A 55 -4.01 -3.82 33.05
N THR A 56 -2.72 -4.15 32.98
CA THR A 56 -1.84 -3.75 31.87
C THR A 56 -2.24 -4.33 30.51
N GLN A 57 -2.82 -5.54 30.48
CA GLN A 57 -3.33 -6.16 29.26
C GLN A 57 -4.60 -5.46 28.79
N ILE A 58 -5.50 -5.14 29.72
CA ILE A 58 -6.74 -4.42 29.45
C ILE A 58 -6.45 -3.01 28.92
N GLU A 59 -5.60 -2.26 29.61
CA GLU A 59 -5.18 -0.91 29.18
C GLU A 59 -4.60 -0.93 27.78
N ARG A 60 -3.74 -1.90 27.49
CA ARG A 60 -3.13 -2.06 26.16
C ARG A 60 -4.16 -2.40 25.09
N ALA A 61 -5.07 -3.34 25.38
CA ALA A 61 -6.13 -3.73 24.43
C ALA A 61 -7.10 -2.57 24.18
N ALA A 62 -7.55 -1.88 25.24
CA ALA A 62 -8.43 -0.72 25.13
C ALA A 62 -7.77 0.41 24.33
N ALA A 63 -6.49 0.69 24.57
CA ALA A 63 -5.75 1.71 23.83
C ALA A 63 -5.61 1.36 22.32
N VAL A 64 -5.39 0.08 21.97
CA VAL A 64 -5.36 -0.37 20.57
C VAL A 64 -6.74 -0.18 19.93
N VAL A 65 -7.82 -0.59 20.59
CA VAL A 65 -9.21 -0.43 20.10
C VAL A 65 -9.55 1.03 19.90
N GLU A 66 -9.09 1.91 20.80
CA GLU A 66 -9.28 3.36 20.68
C GLU A 66 -8.53 3.95 19.49
N LEU A 67 -7.28 3.56 19.27
CA LEU A 67 -6.49 4.03 18.12
C LEU A 67 -7.09 3.63 16.77
N VAL A 68 -7.78 2.49 16.67
CA VAL A 68 -8.46 2.06 15.46
C VAL A 68 -9.93 2.50 15.40
N ARG A 69 -10.39 3.31 16.36
CA ARG A 69 -11.77 3.81 16.45
C ARG A 69 -12.28 4.43 15.14
N PRO A 70 -11.55 5.33 14.45
CA PRO A 70 -12.03 5.94 13.21
C PRO A 70 -12.39 4.93 12.12
N ILE A 71 -11.74 3.76 12.14
CA ILE A 71 -11.98 2.70 11.15
C ILE A 71 -13.33 2.01 11.43
N TRP A 72 -13.51 1.47 12.63
CA TRP A 72 -14.73 0.72 12.96
C TRP A 72 -15.95 1.61 13.15
N GLN A 73 -15.81 2.86 13.59
CA GLN A 73 -16.92 3.81 13.67
C GLN A 73 -17.50 4.18 12.30
N GLU A 74 -16.72 4.12 11.24
CA GLU A 74 -17.17 4.31 9.86
C GLU A 74 -17.71 3.01 9.23
N GLY A 75 -17.86 1.92 9.99
CA GLY A 75 -18.27 0.60 9.49
C GLY A 75 -17.21 -0.07 8.62
N GLN A 76 -15.97 0.42 8.59
CA GLN A 76 -14.88 -0.20 7.84
C GLN A 76 -14.25 -1.32 8.67
N SER A 77 -14.02 -2.48 8.04
CA SER A 77 -13.41 -3.62 8.71
C SER A 77 -11.99 -3.31 9.19
N VAL A 78 -11.75 -3.50 10.48
CA VAL A 78 -10.43 -3.45 11.09
C VAL A 78 -9.62 -4.65 10.63
N THR A 79 -8.42 -4.42 10.13
CA THR A 79 -7.53 -5.48 9.65
C THR A 79 -6.42 -5.82 10.66
N PRO A 80 -5.77 -6.99 10.55
CA PRO A 80 -4.61 -7.30 11.37
C PRO A 80 -3.47 -6.28 11.28
N VAL A 81 -3.33 -5.61 10.14
CA VAL A 81 -2.31 -4.55 9.94
C VAL A 81 -2.67 -3.31 10.76
N ASP A 82 -3.95 -2.94 10.81
CA ASP A 82 -4.40 -1.79 11.59
C ASP A 82 -4.10 -2.01 13.08
N LEU A 83 -4.40 -3.21 13.63
CA LEU A 83 -4.09 -3.56 15.02
C LEU A 83 -2.58 -3.58 15.30
N GLN A 84 -1.77 -4.13 14.37
CA GLN A 84 -0.32 -4.16 14.53
C GLN A 84 0.30 -2.77 14.48
N THR A 85 -0.19 -1.91 13.58
CA THR A 85 0.26 -0.53 13.45
C THR A 85 -0.08 0.27 14.69
N ALA A 86 -1.31 0.14 15.22
CA ALA A 86 -1.75 0.79 16.46
C ALA A 86 -0.89 0.34 17.65
N LEU A 87 -0.68 -0.97 17.79
CA LEU A 87 0.17 -1.52 18.87
C LEU A 87 1.63 -1.05 18.73
N GLY A 88 2.18 -1.03 17.54
CA GLY A 88 3.51 -0.51 17.26
C GLY A 88 3.66 0.96 17.62
N ALA A 89 2.64 1.77 17.32
CA ALA A 89 2.58 3.18 17.68
C ALA A 89 2.55 3.37 19.20
N LEU A 90 1.74 2.59 19.92
CA LEU A 90 1.71 2.62 21.40
C LEU A 90 3.06 2.26 22.00
N ASN A 91 3.68 1.16 21.54
CA ASN A 91 4.96 0.70 22.07
C ASN A 91 6.12 1.69 21.83
N THR A 92 6.00 2.57 20.82
CA THR A 92 7.02 3.56 20.48
C THR A 92 6.65 4.99 20.88
N GLY A 93 5.54 5.19 21.61
CA GLY A 93 5.07 6.51 22.02
C GLY A 93 4.60 7.38 20.85
N ARG A 94 4.16 6.79 19.75
CA ARG A 94 3.74 7.48 18.51
C ARG A 94 2.23 7.42 18.28
N GLY A 95 1.45 7.44 19.35
CA GLY A 95 -0.02 7.43 19.30
C GLY A 95 -0.58 8.62 18.50
N ASP A 96 -0.01 9.82 18.68
CA ASP A 96 -0.42 11.03 17.95
C ASP A 96 -0.16 10.91 16.44
N ASP A 97 0.98 10.33 16.05
CA ASP A 97 1.27 10.07 14.62
C ASP A 97 0.25 9.10 14.01
N HIS A 98 -0.22 8.11 14.78
CA HIS A 98 -1.23 7.15 14.36
C HIS A 98 -2.60 7.82 14.23
N ALA A 99 -2.99 8.65 15.19
CA ALA A 99 -4.21 9.43 15.10
C ALA A 99 -4.21 10.35 13.86
N ALA A 100 -3.14 11.11 13.66
CA ALA A 100 -2.97 11.95 12.48
C ALA A 100 -2.97 11.16 11.14
N MET A 101 -2.54 9.90 11.16
CA MET A 101 -2.64 9.00 9.99
C MET A 101 -4.09 8.63 9.70
N ASN A 102 -4.87 8.32 10.72
CA ASN A 102 -6.27 7.95 10.57
C ASN A 102 -7.13 9.12 10.11
N ASP A 103 -6.77 10.35 10.46
CA ASP A 103 -7.47 11.56 10.02
C ASP A 103 -7.14 11.94 8.57
N GLN A 104 -6.05 11.40 8.01
CA GLN A 104 -5.60 11.70 6.64
C GLN A 104 -6.42 10.93 5.59
N VAL A 105 -7.63 11.38 5.32
CA VAL A 105 -8.45 10.84 4.22
C VAL A 105 -7.90 11.33 2.88
N LEU A 106 -7.50 10.41 2.01
CA LEU A 106 -6.96 10.72 0.68
C LEU A 106 -8.05 10.85 -0.38
N ALA A 107 -9.03 9.95 -0.34
CA ALA A 107 -10.16 9.91 -1.27
C ALA A 107 -11.30 9.05 -0.70
N ARG A 108 -12.42 9.00 -1.40
CA ARG A 108 -13.48 8.01 -1.21
C ARG A 108 -13.49 7.04 -2.39
N SER A 109 -13.64 5.74 -2.11
CA SER A 109 -13.83 4.75 -3.17
C SER A 109 -15.22 4.89 -3.80
N GLN A 110 -15.46 4.20 -4.92
CA GLN A 110 -16.79 4.10 -5.53
C GLN A 110 -17.86 3.51 -4.57
N THR A 111 -17.45 2.65 -3.65
CA THR A 111 -18.32 2.06 -2.61
C THR A 111 -18.49 2.96 -1.38
N GLY A 112 -17.95 4.18 -1.40
CA GLY A 112 -18.05 5.14 -0.29
C GLY A 112 -17.00 4.98 0.80
N ASN A 113 -16.16 3.95 0.76
CA ASN A 113 -15.12 3.72 1.77
C ASN A 113 -14.06 4.82 1.77
N MET A 114 -13.68 5.29 2.96
CA MET A 114 -12.57 6.23 3.12
C MET A 114 -11.24 5.54 2.80
N LEU A 115 -10.48 6.11 1.88
CA LEU A 115 -9.14 5.64 1.53
C LEU A 115 -8.11 6.48 2.28
N ARG A 116 -7.29 5.79 3.09
CA ARG A 116 -6.27 6.42 3.95
C ARG A 116 -5.04 5.51 4.07
N PRO A 117 -3.88 6.04 4.46
CA PRO A 117 -2.74 5.21 4.83
C PRO A 117 -3.12 4.28 5.99
N ARG A 118 -2.68 3.03 5.97
CA ARG A 118 -2.92 2.04 7.03
C ARG A 118 -1.70 1.77 7.90
N THR A 119 -0.53 2.27 7.48
CA THR A 119 0.70 2.19 8.26
C THR A 119 1.42 3.54 8.30
N LEU A 120 2.23 3.76 9.32
CA LEU A 120 3.01 4.98 9.44
C LEU A 120 4.02 5.16 8.28
N ARG A 121 4.48 4.05 7.66
CA ARG A 121 5.34 4.14 6.47
C ARG A 121 4.53 4.54 5.24
N GLN A 122 3.31 4.03 5.10
CA GLN A 122 2.40 4.49 4.04
C GLN A 122 2.07 5.97 4.20
N LYS A 123 1.83 6.45 5.45
CA LYS A 123 1.64 7.89 5.71
C LYS A 123 2.86 8.69 5.26
N LYS A 124 4.07 8.30 5.68
CA LYS A 124 5.31 8.97 5.24
C LYS A 124 5.47 8.99 3.73
N TYR A 125 5.08 7.90 3.06
CA TYR A 125 5.11 7.81 1.60
C TYR A 125 4.12 8.80 0.96
N VAL A 126 2.91 8.90 1.47
CA VAL A 126 1.93 9.88 0.99
C VAL A 126 2.44 11.32 1.21
N ASP A 127 2.94 11.62 2.42
CA ASP A 127 3.51 12.92 2.74
C ASP A 127 4.70 13.27 1.83
N ALA A 128 5.53 12.26 1.48
CA ALA A 128 6.65 12.43 0.55
C ALA A 128 6.17 12.78 -0.86
N MET A 129 5.18 12.06 -1.38
CA MET A 129 4.59 12.35 -2.70
C MET A 129 3.96 13.75 -2.79
N GLU A 130 3.45 14.28 -1.67
CA GLU A 130 2.88 15.63 -1.63
C GLU A 130 3.94 16.73 -1.63
N ARG A 131 5.14 16.45 -1.11
CA ARG A 131 6.19 17.47 -0.89
C ARG A 131 7.30 17.46 -1.91
N HIS A 132 7.53 16.32 -2.59
CA HIS A 132 8.66 16.17 -3.51
C HIS A 132 8.18 16.02 -4.94
N ASP A 133 9.00 16.43 -5.89
CA ASP A 133 8.73 16.32 -7.32
C ASP A 133 8.95 14.89 -7.82
N LEU A 134 9.90 14.17 -7.21
CA LEU A 134 10.20 12.77 -7.50
C LEU A 134 10.19 11.93 -6.22
N THR A 135 9.37 10.87 -6.21
CA THR A 135 9.29 9.94 -5.08
C THR A 135 9.50 8.51 -5.53
N PHE A 136 10.50 7.84 -4.97
CA PHE A 136 10.68 6.40 -5.11
C PHE A 136 9.94 5.67 -3.99
N ALA A 137 9.18 4.62 -4.32
CA ALA A 137 8.52 3.73 -3.38
C ALA A 137 8.99 2.30 -3.59
N LEU A 138 9.87 1.84 -2.72
CA LEU A 138 10.48 0.51 -2.76
C LEU A 138 9.84 -0.39 -1.71
N GLY A 139 9.56 -1.64 -2.05
CA GLY A 139 9.08 -2.61 -1.07
C GLY A 139 8.28 -3.76 -1.69
N PRO A 140 7.91 -4.75 -0.87
CA PRO A 140 7.22 -5.95 -1.33
C PRO A 140 5.88 -5.67 -1.99
N ALA A 141 5.41 -6.60 -2.82
CA ALA A 141 4.06 -6.57 -3.38
C ALA A 141 2.98 -6.55 -2.28
N GLY A 142 1.91 -5.79 -2.50
CA GLY A 142 0.80 -5.66 -1.54
C GLY A 142 1.00 -4.63 -0.44
N THR A 143 2.08 -3.83 -0.46
CA THR A 143 2.29 -2.71 0.47
C THR A 143 1.58 -1.41 0.06
N GLY A 144 0.80 -1.44 -1.01
CA GLY A 144 -0.02 -0.30 -1.45
C GLY A 144 0.72 0.78 -2.25
N LYS A 145 1.97 0.55 -2.70
CA LYS A 145 2.78 1.53 -3.45
C LYS A 145 2.02 2.18 -4.60
N THR A 146 1.66 1.39 -5.58
CA THR A 146 0.97 1.84 -6.79
C THR A 146 -0.43 2.34 -6.49
N PHE A 147 -1.15 1.67 -5.60
CA PHE A 147 -2.51 2.06 -5.20
C PHE A 147 -2.51 3.46 -4.55
N LEU A 148 -1.69 3.71 -3.54
CA LEU A 148 -1.62 5.02 -2.86
C LEU A 148 -1.15 6.14 -3.80
N ALA A 149 -0.20 5.84 -4.71
CA ALA A 149 0.19 6.78 -5.75
C ALA A 149 -1.00 7.13 -6.66
N THR A 150 -1.78 6.12 -7.09
CA THR A 150 -2.96 6.35 -7.94
C THR A 150 -4.05 7.13 -7.20
N VAL A 151 -4.29 6.83 -5.91
CA VAL A 151 -5.24 7.57 -5.08
C VAL A 151 -4.86 9.06 -4.99
N LEU A 152 -3.59 9.35 -4.70
CA LEU A 152 -3.09 10.72 -4.62
C LEU A 152 -3.15 11.43 -5.98
N ALA A 153 -2.78 10.74 -7.06
CA ALA A 153 -2.81 11.27 -8.41
C ALA A 153 -4.24 11.67 -8.83
N VAL A 154 -5.22 10.80 -8.57
CA VAL A 154 -6.64 11.07 -8.84
C VAL A 154 -7.14 12.25 -8.00
N ARG A 155 -6.74 12.35 -6.72
CA ARG A 155 -7.07 13.49 -5.87
C ARG A 155 -6.50 14.79 -6.44
N MET A 156 -5.21 14.81 -6.80
CA MET A 156 -4.56 16.00 -7.37
C MET A 156 -5.16 16.42 -8.72
N LEU A 157 -5.56 15.45 -9.54
CA LEU A 157 -6.30 15.72 -10.78
C LEU A 157 -7.68 16.35 -10.49
N THR A 158 -8.40 15.81 -9.51
CA THR A 158 -9.73 16.31 -9.11
C THR A 158 -9.63 17.72 -8.50
N GLU A 159 -8.60 17.99 -7.73
CA GLU A 159 -8.29 19.30 -7.14
C GLU A 159 -7.66 20.28 -8.15
N ARG A 160 -7.47 19.88 -9.40
CA ARG A 160 -6.84 20.67 -10.48
C ARG A 160 -5.41 21.12 -10.16
N LYS A 161 -4.70 20.37 -9.34
CA LYS A 161 -3.27 20.59 -9.04
C LYS A 161 -2.37 20.07 -10.15
N VAL A 162 -2.89 19.14 -10.96
CA VAL A 162 -2.30 18.66 -12.21
C VAL A 162 -3.40 18.59 -13.27
N GLU A 163 -3.02 18.68 -14.54
CA GLU A 163 -3.94 18.61 -15.67
C GLU A 163 -4.06 17.20 -16.23
N ARG A 164 -3.04 16.37 -16.04
CA ARG A 164 -2.96 15.04 -16.61
C ARG A 164 -2.44 14.02 -15.61
N LEU A 165 -2.89 12.79 -15.80
CA LEU A 165 -2.39 11.61 -15.09
C LEU A 165 -1.79 10.63 -16.11
N ILE A 166 -0.52 10.29 -15.94
CA ILE A 166 0.20 9.38 -16.84
C ILE A 166 0.66 8.19 -16.03
N LEU A 167 0.12 7.01 -16.36
CA LEU A 167 0.53 5.74 -15.77
C LEU A 167 1.32 4.96 -16.80
N THR A 168 2.52 4.58 -16.43
CA THR A 168 3.40 3.85 -17.33
C THR A 168 4.06 2.66 -16.63
N ARG A 169 4.36 1.63 -17.39
CA ARG A 169 4.98 0.41 -16.91
C ARG A 169 5.96 -0.12 -17.96
N PRO A 170 7.13 -0.67 -17.59
CA PRO A 170 7.98 -1.37 -18.54
C PRO A 170 7.23 -2.61 -19.06
N ALA A 171 7.20 -2.77 -20.37
CA ALA A 171 6.73 -3.99 -20.98
C ALA A 171 7.87 -5.02 -20.86
N VAL A 172 7.79 -5.90 -19.87
CA VAL A 172 8.76 -6.98 -19.68
C VAL A 172 8.11 -8.29 -20.06
N GLU A 173 8.81 -9.07 -20.85
CA GLU A 173 8.43 -10.44 -21.16
C GLU A 173 8.73 -11.32 -19.93
N ALA A 174 7.72 -11.57 -19.09
CA ALA A 174 7.83 -12.55 -18.00
C ALA A 174 7.89 -13.97 -18.60
N GLY A 175 9.06 -14.33 -19.14
CA GLY A 175 9.30 -15.68 -19.74
C GLY A 175 8.64 -15.94 -21.08
N GLU A 176 7.70 -15.13 -21.53
CA GLU A 176 7.06 -15.20 -22.85
C GLU A 176 7.50 -14.02 -23.72
N ARG A 177 8.11 -14.31 -24.86
CA ARG A 177 8.50 -13.26 -25.81
C ARG A 177 7.25 -12.62 -26.38
N LEU A 178 7.12 -11.28 -26.28
CA LEU A 178 6.04 -10.47 -26.86
C LEU A 178 5.75 -10.86 -28.35
N GLY A 179 6.72 -11.46 -29.01
CA GLY A 179 6.60 -11.97 -30.38
C GLY A 179 5.60 -13.12 -30.57
N PHE A 180 5.22 -13.86 -29.52
CA PHE A 180 4.31 -15.00 -29.61
C PHE A 180 2.82 -14.65 -29.39
N LEU A 181 2.50 -13.47 -28.86
CA LEU A 181 1.12 -13.04 -28.69
C LEU A 181 0.54 -12.55 -30.05
N PRO A 182 -0.66 -12.99 -30.45
CA PRO A 182 -1.32 -12.47 -31.64
C PRO A 182 -1.78 -11.02 -31.42
N GLY A 183 -1.79 -10.21 -32.47
CA GLY A 183 -2.25 -8.83 -32.44
C GLY A 183 -1.14 -7.79 -32.65
N ASP A 184 -1.53 -6.53 -32.68
CA ASP A 184 -0.61 -5.40 -32.74
C ASP A 184 0.14 -5.19 -31.41
N LEU A 185 1.12 -4.29 -31.41
CA LEU A 185 1.95 -4.04 -30.22
C LEU A 185 1.11 -3.57 -29.02
N GLN A 186 0.05 -2.81 -29.26
CA GLN A 186 -0.83 -2.28 -28.22
C GLN A 186 -1.65 -3.39 -27.57
N GLN A 187 -2.21 -4.29 -28.34
CA GLN A 187 -2.95 -5.46 -27.88
C GLN A 187 -2.05 -6.42 -27.06
N LYS A 188 -0.78 -6.54 -27.43
CA LYS A 188 0.20 -7.36 -26.70
C LYS A 188 0.61 -6.78 -25.35
N VAL A 189 0.60 -5.47 -25.21
CA VAL A 189 1.01 -4.77 -23.96
C VAL A 189 -0.17 -4.57 -23.02
N ASP A 190 -1.40 -4.54 -23.53
CA ASP A 190 -2.61 -4.28 -22.75
C ASP A 190 -2.77 -5.15 -21.49
N PRO A 191 -2.50 -6.48 -21.50
CA PRO A 191 -2.56 -7.30 -20.30
C PRO A 191 -1.65 -6.81 -19.14
N TYR A 192 -0.50 -6.25 -19.46
CA TYR A 192 0.44 -5.74 -18.47
C TYR A 192 0.00 -4.41 -17.86
N LEU A 193 -0.89 -3.70 -18.53
CA LEU A 193 -1.44 -2.42 -18.07
C LEU A 193 -2.75 -2.58 -17.27
N ARG A 194 -3.39 -3.76 -17.31
CA ARG A 194 -4.65 -4.04 -16.58
C ARG A 194 -4.65 -3.63 -15.11
N PRO A 195 -3.61 -3.94 -14.31
CA PRO A 195 -3.60 -3.54 -12.90
C PRO A 195 -3.70 -2.02 -12.69
N LEU A 196 -3.22 -1.21 -13.65
CA LEU A 196 -3.34 0.24 -13.60
C LEU A 196 -4.77 0.69 -13.91
N TYR A 197 -5.43 0.06 -14.89
CA TYR A 197 -6.85 0.30 -15.17
C TYR A 197 -7.73 -0.11 -13.97
N ASP A 198 -7.46 -1.26 -13.35
CA ASP A 198 -8.20 -1.74 -12.18
C ASP A 198 -8.12 -0.74 -11.01
N ALA A 199 -6.93 -0.18 -10.77
CA ALA A 199 -6.75 0.86 -9.77
C ALA A 199 -7.56 2.12 -10.08
N LEU A 200 -7.57 2.58 -11.33
CA LEU A 200 -8.38 3.73 -11.77
C LEU A 200 -9.88 3.45 -11.66
N HIS A 201 -10.33 2.27 -12.09
CA HIS A 201 -11.74 1.87 -12.03
C HIS A 201 -12.24 1.78 -10.58
N SER A 202 -11.41 1.32 -9.65
CA SER A 202 -11.78 1.27 -8.22
C SER A 202 -12.01 2.65 -7.61
N LEU A 203 -11.37 3.69 -8.15
CA LEU A 203 -11.43 5.06 -7.66
C LEU A 203 -12.46 5.92 -8.39
N LEU A 204 -12.49 5.84 -9.71
CA LEU A 204 -13.29 6.71 -10.57
C LEU A 204 -14.54 6.04 -11.14
N GLY A 205 -14.57 4.71 -11.15
CA GLY A 205 -15.51 3.90 -11.90
C GLY A 205 -15.14 3.76 -13.40
N PRO A 206 -15.65 2.73 -14.07
CA PRO A 206 -15.30 2.45 -15.46
C PRO A 206 -15.73 3.55 -16.42
N GLU A 207 -16.93 4.11 -16.27
CA GLU A 207 -17.49 5.14 -17.14
C GLU A 207 -16.63 6.43 -17.11
N LYS A 208 -16.38 6.96 -15.91
CA LYS A 208 -15.59 8.18 -15.74
C LYS A 208 -14.15 7.99 -16.18
N THR A 209 -13.58 6.82 -15.91
CA THR A 209 -12.23 6.46 -16.38
C THR A 209 -12.19 6.46 -17.91
N GLY A 210 -13.16 5.83 -18.59
CA GLY A 210 -13.25 5.82 -20.05
C GLY A 210 -13.29 7.22 -20.65
N VAL A 211 -14.16 8.10 -20.12
CA VAL A 211 -14.25 9.50 -20.57
C VAL A 211 -12.93 10.25 -20.41
N LEU A 212 -12.21 10.04 -19.30
CA LEU A 212 -10.93 10.73 -19.07
C LEU A 212 -9.81 10.20 -19.93
N LEU A 213 -9.82 8.90 -20.26
CA LEU A 213 -8.90 8.28 -21.23
C LEU A 213 -9.15 8.82 -22.65
N GLU A 214 -10.40 8.87 -23.10
CA GLU A 214 -10.77 9.40 -24.43
C GLU A 214 -10.38 10.87 -24.59
N LYS A 215 -10.49 11.67 -23.52
CA LYS A 215 -10.06 13.08 -23.51
C LYS A 215 -8.55 13.25 -23.39
N GLY A 216 -7.77 12.20 -23.20
CA GLY A 216 -6.33 12.27 -22.97
C GLY A 216 -5.92 12.93 -21.65
N VAL A 217 -6.88 13.08 -20.70
CA VAL A 217 -6.61 13.56 -19.33
C VAL A 217 -5.92 12.47 -18.53
N ILE A 218 -6.30 11.21 -18.73
CA ILE A 218 -5.60 10.04 -18.22
C ILE A 218 -4.97 9.32 -19.41
N GLU A 219 -3.73 8.93 -19.28
CA GLU A 219 -2.99 8.13 -20.22
C GLU A 219 -2.40 6.90 -19.52
N VAL A 220 -2.62 5.72 -20.09
CA VAL A 220 -2.00 4.47 -19.62
C VAL A 220 -1.21 3.92 -20.80
N ALA A 221 0.11 3.88 -20.70
CA ALA A 221 0.97 3.56 -21.83
C ALA A 221 2.26 2.83 -21.41
N PRO A 222 2.84 2.00 -22.29
CA PRO A 222 4.16 1.42 -22.06
C PRO A 222 5.25 2.48 -21.88
N LEU A 223 6.26 2.17 -21.08
CA LEU A 223 7.38 3.08 -20.80
C LEU A 223 8.07 3.60 -22.07
N ALA A 224 8.15 2.78 -23.09
CA ALA A 224 8.77 3.17 -24.37
C ALA A 224 8.12 4.41 -25.02
N TYR A 225 6.84 4.65 -24.76
CA TYR A 225 6.08 5.77 -25.32
C TYR A 225 6.37 7.11 -24.63
N MET A 226 7.13 7.08 -23.55
CA MET A 226 7.58 8.30 -22.86
C MET A 226 8.81 8.93 -23.53
N ARG A 227 9.47 8.21 -24.44
CA ARG A 227 10.68 8.70 -25.11
C ARG A 227 10.42 9.97 -25.93
N GLY A 228 11.27 10.98 -25.78
CA GLY A 228 11.20 12.24 -26.55
C GLY A 228 10.09 13.20 -26.10
N ARG A 229 9.36 12.87 -25.03
CA ARG A 229 8.29 13.72 -24.50
C ARG A 229 8.80 14.57 -23.33
N THR A 230 8.09 15.65 -23.03
CA THR A 230 8.18 16.41 -21.77
C THR A 230 6.83 16.33 -21.10
N LEU A 231 6.81 15.85 -19.86
CA LEU A 231 5.59 15.55 -19.11
C LEU A 231 5.33 16.70 -18.13
N SER A 232 4.78 17.81 -18.61
CA SER A 232 4.44 18.99 -17.82
C SER A 232 2.99 18.94 -17.34
N ASP A 233 2.69 19.62 -16.22
CA ASP A 233 1.37 19.71 -15.59
C ASP A 233 0.76 18.33 -15.30
N ALA A 234 1.60 17.34 -14.99
CA ALA A 234 1.23 15.95 -14.93
C ALA A 234 1.63 15.28 -13.61
N PHE A 235 0.81 14.34 -13.17
CA PHE A 235 1.21 13.34 -12.20
C PHE A 235 1.58 12.06 -12.94
N VAL A 236 2.83 11.63 -12.83
CA VAL A 236 3.37 10.48 -13.55
C VAL A 236 3.61 9.33 -12.58
N ILE A 237 3.11 8.14 -12.90
CA ILE A 237 3.38 6.92 -12.13
C ILE A 237 4.14 5.94 -13.04
N LEU A 238 5.37 5.61 -12.68
CA LEU A 238 6.11 4.50 -13.26
C LEU A 238 5.99 3.29 -12.33
N ASP A 239 5.20 2.32 -12.73
CA ASP A 239 4.97 1.10 -11.96
C ASP A 239 5.90 -0.05 -12.41
N GLU A 240 6.17 -1.02 -11.50
CA GLU A 240 7.07 -2.16 -11.72
C GLU A 240 8.46 -1.75 -12.24
N ALA A 241 8.96 -0.66 -11.70
CA ALA A 241 10.19 -0.03 -12.17
C ALA A 241 11.46 -0.88 -11.94
N GLN A 242 11.41 -1.93 -11.09
CA GLN A 242 12.50 -2.90 -10.95
C GLN A 242 12.83 -3.61 -12.27
N ASN A 243 11.88 -3.60 -13.21
CA ASN A 243 12.04 -4.19 -14.53
C ASN A 243 12.54 -3.19 -15.58
N THR A 244 13.08 -2.05 -15.17
CA THR A 244 13.77 -1.10 -16.04
C THR A 244 15.28 -1.29 -16.01
N THR A 245 15.91 -1.12 -17.16
CA THR A 245 17.36 -0.94 -17.23
C THR A 245 17.76 0.48 -16.77
N PRO A 246 19.03 0.74 -16.39
CA PRO A 246 19.53 2.08 -16.07
C PRO A 246 19.25 3.12 -17.17
N ALA A 247 19.38 2.72 -18.44
CA ALA A 247 19.12 3.60 -19.56
C ALA A 247 17.63 3.99 -19.69
N GLN A 248 16.72 3.03 -19.47
CA GLN A 248 15.28 3.28 -19.46
C GLN A 248 14.87 4.15 -18.27
N MET A 249 15.42 3.90 -17.10
CA MET A 249 15.17 4.72 -15.91
C MET A 249 15.63 6.17 -16.13
N ARG A 250 16.85 6.40 -16.57
CA ARG A 250 17.34 7.75 -16.89
C ARG A 250 16.49 8.42 -17.96
N MET A 251 16.08 7.66 -18.98
CA MET A 251 15.19 8.18 -20.04
C MET A 251 13.91 8.73 -19.44
N VAL A 252 13.21 8.01 -18.57
CA VAL A 252 11.91 8.45 -18.03
C VAL A 252 12.06 9.55 -16.99
N LEU A 253 13.04 9.48 -16.10
CA LEU A 253 13.28 10.50 -15.07
C LEU A 253 13.54 11.87 -15.69
N THR A 254 14.23 11.91 -16.84
CA THR A 254 14.49 13.15 -17.59
C THR A 254 13.28 13.65 -18.41
N ARG A 255 12.14 13.00 -18.31
CA ARG A 255 10.87 13.47 -18.92
C ARG A 255 10.06 14.36 -17.98
N LEU A 256 10.40 14.39 -16.70
CA LEU A 256 9.71 15.24 -15.72
C LEU A 256 9.76 16.71 -16.20
N GLY A 257 8.60 17.30 -16.42
CA GLY A 257 8.44 18.67 -16.85
C GLY A 257 7.99 19.58 -15.70
N GLU A 258 7.76 20.83 -16.02
CA GLU A 258 7.32 21.83 -15.03
C GLU A 258 5.96 21.48 -14.42
N ARG A 259 5.77 21.84 -13.16
CA ARG A 259 4.53 21.64 -12.38
C ARG A 259 4.07 20.19 -12.35
N SER A 260 5.02 19.26 -12.44
CA SER A 260 4.73 17.82 -12.49
C SER A 260 5.33 17.10 -11.29
N ARG A 261 4.74 15.94 -10.99
CA ARG A 261 5.24 15.00 -9.98
C ARG A 261 5.42 13.65 -10.61
N MET A 262 6.44 12.95 -10.18
CA MET A 262 6.71 11.58 -10.64
C MET A 262 6.86 10.65 -9.44
N VAL A 263 6.16 9.54 -9.49
CA VAL A 263 6.25 8.47 -8.50
C VAL A 263 6.75 7.21 -9.20
N VAL A 264 7.82 6.64 -8.67
CA VAL A 264 8.44 5.42 -9.20
C VAL A 264 8.23 4.31 -8.18
N THR A 265 7.45 3.29 -8.54
CA THR A 265 7.13 2.17 -7.65
C THR A 265 7.82 0.89 -8.11
N GLY A 266 8.28 0.07 -7.17
CA GLY A 266 8.84 -1.23 -7.52
C GLY A 266 9.18 -2.12 -6.33
N ASP A 267 9.39 -3.40 -6.64
CA ASP A 267 9.80 -4.43 -5.71
C ASP A 267 11.16 -5.01 -6.14
N ILE A 268 12.22 -4.62 -5.45
CA ILE A 268 13.59 -5.04 -5.78
C ILE A 268 13.83 -6.54 -5.58
N THR A 269 12.87 -7.27 -4.97
CA THR A 269 12.94 -8.73 -4.82
C THR A 269 12.31 -9.49 -6.01
N GLN A 270 11.57 -8.77 -6.88
CA GLN A 270 10.85 -9.32 -8.03
C GLN A 270 11.40 -8.75 -9.35
N VAL A 271 12.71 -8.90 -9.55
CA VAL A 271 13.39 -8.42 -10.77
C VAL A 271 13.33 -9.51 -11.84
N ASP A 272 12.61 -9.24 -12.93
CA ASP A 272 12.47 -10.17 -14.09
C ASP A 272 13.49 -9.87 -15.20
N LEU A 273 14.42 -8.95 -14.98
CA LEU A 273 15.49 -8.66 -15.93
C LEU A 273 16.48 -9.83 -16.03
N PRO A 274 17.08 -10.08 -17.21
CA PRO A 274 18.19 -11.01 -17.34
C PRO A 274 19.29 -10.71 -16.31
N SER A 275 19.91 -11.76 -15.74
CA SER A 275 20.93 -11.64 -14.69
C SER A 275 22.17 -10.82 -15.11
N SER A 276 22.37 -10.60 -16.40
CA SER A 276 23.43 -9.75 -16.95
C SER A 276 23.06 -8.27 -16.98
N GLN A 277 21.81 -7.89 -16.67
CA GLN A 277 21.35 -6.51 -16.68
C GLN A 277 21.20 -5.97 -15.26
N LEU A 278 21.65 -4.74 -15.08
CA LEU A 278 21.45 -4.01 -13.82
C LEU A 278 20.01 -3.48 -13.73
N CYS A 279 19.46 -3.49 -12.53
CA CYS A 279 18.17 -2.91 -12.24
C CYS A 279 18.28 -1.38 -12.15
N GLY A 280 17.60 -0.68 -13.06
CA GLY A 280 17.60 0.79 -13.08
C GLY A 280 16.96 1.43 -11.87
N LEU A 281 15.98 0.75 -11.23
CA LEU A 281 15.35 1.25 -10.00
C LEU A 281 16.36 1.30 -8.84
N VAL A 282 17.16 0.25 -8.66
CA VAL A 282 18.17 0.18 -7.59
C VAL A 282 19.21 1.28 -7.82
N GLU A 283 19.82 1.33 -9.02
CA GLU A 283 20.80 2.36 -9.35
C GLU A 283 20.25 3.77 -9.12
N ALA A 284 19.07 4.08 -9.62
CA ALA A 284 18.51 5.42 -9.52
C ALA A 284 18.16 5.81 -8.07
N SER A 285 17.59 4.88 -7.30
CA SER A 285 17.26 5.15 -5.89
C SER A 285 18.51 5.44 -5.05
N ASP A 286 19.62 4.76 -5.33
CA ASP A 286 20.89 4.96 -4.61
C ASP A 286 21.58 6.28 -5.03
N VAL A 287 21.63 6.55 -6.35
CA VAL A 287 22.30 7.76 -6.89
C VAL A 287 21.55 9.05 -6.51
N LEU A 288 20.21 8.98 -6.42
CA LEU A 288 19.37 10.16 -6.19
C LEU A 288 18.97 10.32 -4.72
N GLU A 289 19.35 9.41 -3.83
CA GLU A 289 19.10 9.56 -2.39
C GLU A 289 19.82 10.80 -1.86
N GLY A 290 19.06 11.72 -1.23
CA GLY A 290 19.57 12.99 -0.72
C GLY A 290 19.63 14.15 -1.72
N VAL A 291 19.22 13.93 -2.98
CA VAL A 291 19.05 15.03 -3.95
C VAL A 291 17.81 15.85 -3.58
N GLU A 292 17.91 17.17 -3.60
CA GLU A 292 16.80 18.07 -3.34
C GLU A 292 15.63 17.80 -4.30
N GLY A 293 14.40 17.78 -3.78
CA GLY A 293 13.19 17.44 -4.55
C GLY A 293 12.96 15.94 -4.73
N VAL A 294 13.85 15.07 -4.23
CA VAL A 294 13.73 13.61 -4.32
C VAL A 294 13.50 12.99 -2.96
N ALA A 295 12.54 12.06 -2.89
CA ALA A 295 12.31 11.23 -1.71
C ALA A 295 12.43 9.74 -2.05
N VAL A 296 13.07 8.97 -1.14
CA VAL A 296 13.13 7.50 -1.24
C VAL A 296 12.39 6.90 -0.04
N CYS A 297 11.25 6.24 -0.33
CA CYS A 297 10.40 5.62 0.67
C CYS A 297 10.56 4.10 0.59
N ARG A 298 10.91 3.47 1.72
CA ARG A 298 11.08 2.02 1.84
C ARG A 298 9.95 1.44 2.69
N LEU A 299 9.06 0.69 2.04
CA LEU A 299 8.00 -0.11 2.68
C LEU A 299 8.52 -1.53 2.94
N THR A 300 7.95 -2.20 3.91
CA THR A 300 8.40 -3.52 4.36
C THR A 300 7.26 -4.53 4.39
N ALA A 301 7.55 -5.78 4.69
CA ALA A 301 6.54 -6.83 4.87
C ALA A 301 5.49 -6.47 5.95
N ALA A 302 5.83 -5.62 6.93
CA ALA A 302 4.90 -5.14 7.93
C ALA A 302 3.82 -4.18 7.37
N ASP A 303 4.06 -3.62 6.19
CA ASP A 303 3.13 -2.71 5.50
C ASP A 303 2.20 -3.44 4.51
N VAL A 304 2.31 -4.77 4.41
CA VAL A 304 1.49 -5.58 3.50
C VAL A 304 0.05 -5.65 3.96
N VAL A 305 -0.85 -5.07 3.19
CA VAL A 305 -2.30 -5.13 3.40
C VAL A 305 -2.89 -6.13 2.40
N ARG A 306 -3.21 -7.33 2.87
CA ARG A 306 -3.76 -8.41 2.04
C ARG A 306 -4.91 -9.11 2.76
N HIS A 307 -5.73 -9.81 1.96
CA HIS A 307 -6.72 -10.72 2.50
C HIS A 307 -6.06 -11.75 3.43
N PRO A 308 -6.61 -12.06 4.61
CA PRO A 308 -5.99 -12.97 5.60
C PRO A 308 -5.60 -14.33 5.05
N LEU A 309 -6.41 -14.89 4.12
CA LEU A 309 -6.08 -16.15 3.44
C LEU A 309 -4.83 -16.02 2.57
N VAL A 310 -4.73 -14.92 1.79
CA VAL A 310 -3.56 -14.69 0.92
C VAL A 310 -2.28 -14.54 1.74
N GLN A 311 -2.35 -13.87 2.89
CA GLN A 311 -1.22 -13.78 3.81
C GLN A 311 -0.78 -15.18 4.27
N ARG A 312 -1.72 -16.03 4.73
CA ARG A 312 -1.42 -17.42 5.14
C ARG A 312 -0.84 -18.27 4.02
N VAL A 313 -1.31 -18.09 2.80
CA VAL A 313 -0.76 -18.77 1.61
C VAL A 313 0.70 -18.37 1.39
N VAL A 314 1.00 -17.07 1.38
CA VAL A 314 2.38 -16.57 1.19
C VAL A 314 3.32 -17.09 2.29
N GLU A 315 2.88 -17.02 3.55
CA GLU A 315 3.67 -17.55 4.68
C GLU A 315 3.91 -19.06 4.58
N ALA A 316 2.92 -19.82 4.09
CA ALA A 316 3.07 -21.27 3.90
C ALA A 316 4.13 -21.60 2.82
N TYR A 317 4.13 -20.85 1.71
CA TYR A 317 5.15 -21.02 0.66
C TYR A 317 6.53 -20.57 1.15
N ALA A 318 6.66 -19.46 1.83
CA ALA A 318 7.93 -18.98 2.40
C ALA A 318 8.56 -20.03 3.34
N ARG A 319 7.76 -20.60 4.26
CA ARG A 319 8.23 -21.70 5.15
C ARG A 319 8.68 -22.93 4.40
N ARG A 320 8.07 -23.25 3.25
CA ARG A 320 8.49 -24.37 2.41
C ARG A 320 9.83 -24.10 1.75
N ASP A 321 10.04 -22.90 1.25
CA ASP A 321 11.26 -22.52 0.53
C ASP A 321 12.46 -22.43 1.49
N GLU A 322 12.26 -21.92 2.71
CA GLU A 322 13.28 -21.96 3.77
C GLU A 322 13.72 -23.39 4.12
N ARG A 323 12.79 -24.37 4.09
CA ARG A 323 13.10 -25.78 4.32
C ARG A 323 13.88 -26.44 3.17
N LYS A 324 13.78 -25.89 1.95
CA LYS A 324 14.47 -26.38 0.76
C LYS A 324 15.88 -25.81 0.61
N THR A 325 16.18 -24.67 1.24
CA THR A 325 17.52 -24.09 1.21
C THR A 325 18.43 -24.90 2.16
N PRO A 326 19.42 -25.67 1.67
CA PRO A 326 20.32 -26.44 2.56
C PRO A 326 21.07 -25.41 3.42
N LYS A 327 21.12 -25.66 4.74
CA LYS A 327 22.03 -24.96 5.65
C LYS A 327 23.46 -25.21 5.16
N ILE A 328 24.03 -24.23 4.46
CA ILE A 328 25.48 -24.26 4.17
C ILE A 328 26.16 -24.15 5.54
N GLN A 329 26.64 -25.27 6.04
CA GLN A 329 27.49 -25.32 7.22
C GLN A 329 28.73 -24.48 6.91
N ARG A 330 28.85 -23.33 7.59
CA ARG A 330 30.12 -22.63 7.68
C ARG A 330 31.09 -23.51 8.45
N ARG A 331 32.04 -24.08 7.75
CA ARG A 331 33.29 -24.61 8.34
C ARG A 331 34.30 -23.48 8.44
#